data_1ac3f83c9abe94dc339de86168394e7d
#
_entry.id   1ac3f83c9abe94dc339de86168394e7d
#
_cell.length_a   1.000
_cell.length_b   1.000
_cell.length_c   1.000
_cell.angle_alpha   90.00
_cell.angle_beta   90.00
_cell.angle_gamma   90.00
#
_symmetry.space_group_name_H-M   'P 1'
#
loop_
_entity.id
_entity.type
_entity.pdbx_description
1 polymer ?
#
loop_
_entity_poly.entity_id
_entity_poly.type
_entity_poly.pdbx_seq_one_letter_code
_entity_poly.pdbx_strand_id
1 'polypeptide(L)'
;MAKRKVKRKRKLLYFMASWCGPCKHLREYYFDGLAAVFPGQVDFIDAEREPELARLYKVSRIPLIVFLENGKEVNRYDGSQRFGFEEFEKFLMEGEANDND
;
A
#
# COMPACT_ATOMS: atom_id res chain seq x y z
N MET A 1 -26.29 -20.44 6.78
CA MET A 1 -25.68 -20.36 6.67
C MET A 1 -25.21 -19.56 6.64
N ALA A 2 -24.87 -19.56 6.84
CA ALA A 2 -24.24 -18.82 6.98
C ALA A 2 -23.99 -18.09 6.14
N LYS A 3 -23.88 -17.23 6.19
CA LYS A 3 -23.60 -16.53 5.46
C LYS A 3 -22.34 -16.33 5.40
N ARG A 4 -21.83 -16.30 4.47
CA ARG A 4 -20.54 -16.08 4.28
C ARG A 4 -20.26 -14.68 4.14
N LYS A 5 -19.37 -14.08 4.82
CA LYS A 5 -19.01 -12.75 4.66
C LYS A 5 -18.21 -12.57 3.45
N VAL A 6 -18.41 -11.53 2.72
CA VAL A 6 -17.59 -11.20 1.58
C VAL A 6 -16.28 -10.63 2.10
N LYS A 7 -15.18 -11.26 1.76
CA LYS A 7 -13.89 -10.81 2.21
C LYS A 7 -13.23 -9.98 1.14
N ARG A 8 -12.74 -8.82 1.51
CA ARG A 8 -12.07 -7.95 0.58
C ARG A 8 -10.61 -7.93 0.90
N LYS A 9 -9.79 -8.20 -0.09
CA LYS A 9 -8.35 -8.17 0.09
C LYS A 9 -7.90 -6.75 -0.12
N ARG A 10 -7.32 -6.16 0.88
CA ARG A 10 -6.87 -4.80 0.81
C ARG A 10 -5.40 -4.72 1.09
N LYS A 11 -4.72 -3.97 0.28
CA LYS A 11 -3.27 -3.92 0.34
C LYS A 11 -2.80 -2.53 -0.07
N LEU A 12 -1.69 -2.12 0.49
CA LEU A 12 -1.03 -0.90 0.07
C LEU A 12 0.23 -1.28 -0.67
N LEU A 13 0.48 -0.61 -1.78
CA LEU A 13 1.75 -0.72 -2.49
C LEU A 13 2.51 0.57 -2.23
N TYR A 14 3.68 0.43 -1.65
CA TYR A 14 4.51 1.58 -1.31
C TYR A 14 5.66 1.64 -2.31
N PHE A 15 5.56 2.53 -3.27
CA PHE A 15 6.59 2.68 -4.29
C PHE A 15 7.68 3.62 -3.79
N MET A 16 8.92 3.18 -3.93
CA MET A 16 10.07 3.90 -3.43
C MET A 16 11.27 3.65 -4.33
N ALA A 17 12.41 4.21 -3.98
CA ALA A 17 13.66 3.92 -4.65
C ALA A 17 14.77 4.09 -3.62
N SER A 18 15.88 3.42 -3.83
CA SER A 18 16.97 3.41 -2.84
C SER A 18 17.55 4.79 -2.60
N TRP A 19 17.50 5.68 -3.61
CA TRP A 19 18.07 7.01 -3.48
C TRP A 19 17.06 8.03 -2.92
N CYS A 20 15.86 7.62 -2.68
CA CYS A 20 14.82 8.56 -2.25
C CYS A 20 14.83 8.69 -0.72
N GLY A 21 15.40 9.76 -0.23
CA GLY A 21 15.45 10.04 1.20
C GLY A 21 14.09 10.12 1.85
N PRO A 22 13.15 10.90 1.30
CA PRO A 22 11.81 10.97 1.87
C PRO A 22 11.10 9.62 1.92
N CYS A 23 11.32 8.78 0.91
CA CYS A 23 10.72 7.45 0.90
C CYS A 23 11.24 6.61 2.07
N LYS A 24 12.54 6.67 2.30
CA LYS A 24 13.16 5.90 3.35
C LYS A 24 12.72 6.42 4.72
N HIS A 25 12.69 7.72 4.86
CA HIS A 25 12.32 8.33 6.12
C HIS A 25 10.87 7.98 6.49
N LEU A 26 9.94 8.11 5.54
CA LEU A 26 8.54 7.83 5.80
C LEU A 26 8.32 6.36 6.09
N ARG A 27 9.05 5.50 5.39
CA ARG A 27 8.94 4.07 5.63
C ARG A 27 9.38 3.73 7.05
N GLU A 28 10.52 4.26 7.47
CA GLU A 28 11.05 3.98 8.79
C GLU A 28 10.17 4.57 9.88
N TYR A 29 9.65 5.75 9.62
CA TYR A 29 8.86 6.43 10.61
C TYR A 29 7.50 5.76 10.81
N TYR A 30 6.90 5.27 9.75
CA TYR A 30 5.54 4.78 9.85
C TYR A 30 5.26 3.45 9.15
N PHE A 31 5.64 3.31 7.90
CA PHE A 31 5.15 2.18 7.11
C PHE A 31 5.76 0.83 7.48
N ASP A 32 6.97 0.79 8.02
CA ASP A 32 7.52 -0.47 8.51
C ASP A 32 6.67 -0.98 9.67
N GLY A 33 6.25 -0.08 10.56
CA GLY A 33 5.38 -0.46 11.67
C GLY A 33 4.02 -0.91 11.19
N LEU A 34 3.49 -0.22 10.19
CA LEU A 34 2.20 -0.57 9.63
C LEU A 34 2.24 -1.96 9.01
N ALA A 35 3.33 -2.25 8.30
CA ALA A 35 3.50 -3.56 7.69
C ALA A 35 3.59 -4.66 8.72
N ALA A 36 4.16 -4.36 9.89
CA ALA A 36 4.24 -5.33 10.96
C ALA A 36 2.88 -5.62 11.58
N VAL A 37 2.04 -4.59 11.66
CA VAL A 37 0.70 -4.75 12.22
C VAL A 37 -0.24 -5.45 11.23
N PHE A 38 -0.02 -5.21 9.95
CA PHE A 38 -0.87 -5.80 8.90
C PHE A 38 -0.01 -6.62 7.96
N PRO A 39 0.51 -7.77 8.43
CA PRO A 39 1.42 -8.56 7.60
C PRO A 39 0.73 -9.03 6.33
N GLY A 40 1.45 -8.92 5.22
CA GLY A 40 0.90 -9.31 3.93
C GLY A 40 0.04 -8.25 3.26
N GLN A 41 -0.18 -7.11 3.93
CA GLN A 41 -1.02 -6.08 3.35
C GLN A 41 -0.25 -4.83 2.98
N VAL A 42 1.06 -4.79 3.17
CA VAL A 42 1.87 -3.65 2.76
C VAL A 42 3.07 -4.20 2.00
N ASP A 43 3.18 -3.85 0.73
CA ASP A 43 4.31 -4.27 -0.09
C ASP A 43 5.17 -3.07 -0.41
N PHE A 44 6.47 -3.20 -0.21
CA PHE A 44 7.41 -2.16 -0.56
C PHE A 44 8.01 -2.49 -1.91
N ILE A 45 7.91 -1.59 -2.86
CA ILE A 45 8.31 -1.83 -4.24
C ILE A 45 9.32 -0.78 -4.66
N ASP A 46 10.49 -1.24 -5.08
CA ASP A 46 11.51 -0.36 -5.61
C ASP A 46 11.16 -0.10 -7.07
N ALA A 47 10.76 1.12 -7.38
CA ALA A 47 10.28 1.45 -8.70
C ALA A 47 11.34 1.26 -9.78
N GLU A 48 12.62 1.37 -9.41
CA GLU A 48 13.69 1.15 -10.38
C GLU A 48 13.97 -0.31 -10.64
N ARG A 49 13.72 -1.14 -9.64
CA ARG A 49 13.93 -2.58 -9.82
C ARG A 49 12.72 -3.25 -10.42
N GLU A 50 11.56 -2.61 -10.32
CA GLU A 50 10.32 -3.15 -10.85
C GLU A 50 9.74 -2.16 -11.85
N PRO A 51 10.44 -1.91 -12.95
CA PRO A 51 10.00 -0.86 -13.86
C PRO A 51 8.67 -1.15 -14.54
N GLU A 52 8.36 -2.43 -14.74
CA GLU A 52 7.08 -2.75 -15.38
C GLU A 52 5.93 -2.47 -14.45
N LEU A 53 6.12 -2.75 -13.18
CA LEU A 53 5.08 -2.48 -12.20
C LEU A 53 4.91 -0.97 -12.04
N ALA A 54 6.02 -0.24 -12.05
CA ALA A 54 5.98 1.21 -11.95
C ALA A 54 5.22 1.80 -13.14
N ARG A 55 5.41 1.23 -14.32
CA ARG A 55 4.69 1.71 -15.50
C ARG A 55 3.20 1.37 -15.40
N LEU A 56 2.91 0.17 -14.93
CA LEU A 56 1.52 -0.26 -14.80
C LEU A 56 0.73 0.70 -13.91
N TYR A 57 1.33 1.14 -12.82
CA TYR A 57 0.67 2.06 -11.92
C TYR A 57 0.96 3.52 -12.21
N LYS A 58 1.66 3.79 -13.31
CA LYS A 58 1.95 5.15 -13.75
C LYS A 58 2.62 5.96 -12.65
N VAL A 59 3.66 5.38 -12.08
CA VAL A 59 4.38 6.03 -11.00
C VAL A 59 5.21 7.16 -11.57
N SER A 60 4.89 8.39 -11.20
CA SER A 60 5.66 9.54 -11.68
C SER A 60 6.39 10.25 -10.56
N ARG A 61 6.03 10.00 -9.32
CA ARG A 61 6.75 10.58 -8.19
C ARG A 61 6.67 9.59 -7.05
N ILE A 62 7.66 9.63 -6.19
CA ILE A 62 7.75 8.74 -5.05
C ILE A 62 8.03 9.58 -3.81
N PRO A 63 7.62 9.14 -2.63
CA PRO A 63 6.88 7.91 -2.40
C PRO A 63 5.46 7.99 -2.93
N LEU A 64 4.98 6.87 -3.43
CA LEU A 64 3.61 6.77 -3.90
C LEU A 64 2.99 5.57 -3.20
N ILE A 65 1.84 5.76 -2.59
CA ILE A 65 1.13 4.67 -1.95
C ILE A 65 -0.15 4.43 -2.73
N VAL A 66 -0.30 3.21 -3.25
CA VAL A 66 -1.47 2.83 -4.01
C VAL A 66 -2.33 1.91 -3.15
N PHE A 67 -3.60 2.21 -3.07
CA PHE A 67 -4.56 1.43 -2.30
C PHE A 67 -5.21 0.43 -3.26
N LEU A 68 -5.06 -0.85 -2.97
CA LEU A 68 -5.65 -1.90 -3.79
C LEU A 68 -6.75 -2.62 -3.03
N GLU A 69 -7.85 -2.85 -3.71
CA GLU A 69 -8.90 -3.69 -3.15
C GLU A 69 -9.19 -4.75 -4.18
N ASN A 70 -8.99 -6.00 -3.81
CA ASN A 70 -9.17 -7.14 -4.71
C ASN A 70 -8.38 -6.97 -6.00
N GLY A 71 -7.17 -6.44 -5.86
CA GLY A 71 -6.25 -6.29 -6.98
C GLY A 71 -6.45 -5.05 -7.81
N LYS A 72 -7.44 -4.22 -7.49
CA LYS A 72 -7.70 -3.02 -8.26
C LYS A 72 -7.37 -1.77 -7.47
N GLU A 73 -6.78 -0.81 -8.15
CA GLU A 73 -6.47 0.47 -7.49
C GLU A 73 -7.76 1.21 -7.21
N VAL A 74 -7.99 1.55 -5.94
CA VAL A 74 -9.18 2.29 -5.56
C VAL A 74 -8.81 3.68 -5.04
N ASN A 75 -7.55 3.94 -4.75
CA ASN A 75 -7.12 5.25 -4.32
C ASN A 75 -5.60 5.30 -4.39
N ARG A 76 -5.03 6.50 -4.28
CA ARG A 76 -3.57 6.63 -4.20
C ARG A 76 -3.21 7.90 -3.47
N TYR A 77 -2.03 7.90 -2.90
CA TYR A 77 -1.52 9.05 -2.18
C TYR A 77 -0.11 9.33 -2.68
N ASP A 78 0.11 10.50 -3.23
CA ASP A 78 1.43 10.85 -3.76
C ASP A 78 1.98 12.13 -3.14
N GLY A 79 1.41 12.55 -2.03
CA GLY A 79 1.88 13.73 -1.34
C GLY A 79 1.08 14.98 -1.65
N SER A 80 0.24 14.95 -2.68
CA SER A 80 -0.58 16.10 -3.01
C SER A 80 -1.92 16.09 -2.29
N GLN A 81 -2.29 14.95 -1.73
CA GLN A 81 -3.53 14.84 -0.98
C GLN A 81 -3.26 15.05 0.50
N ARG A 82 -4.30 15.36 1.23
CA ARG A 82 -4.19 15.45 2.66
C ARG A 82 -4.72 14.19 3.26
N PHE A 83 -3.82 13.27 3.62
CA PHE A 83 -4.19 12.05 4.26
C PHE A 83 -3.55 12.02 5.62
N GLY A 84 -4.29 11.63 6.62
CA GLY A 84 -3.70 11.29 7.89
C GLY A 84 -3.30 9.83 7.86
N PHE A 85 -2.45 9.42 8.79
CA PHE A 85 -2.02 8.03 8.83
C PHE A 85 -3.20 7.10 9.08
N GLU A 86 -4.22 7.59 9.78
CA GLU A 86 -5.36 6.73 10.07
C GLU A 86 -6.09 6.31 8.81
N GLU A 87 -5.93 7.02 7.70
CA GLU A 87 -6.54 6.60 6.46
C GLU A 87 -5.99 5.26 5.99
N PHE A 88 -4.68 5.08 6.14
CA PHE A 88 -4.06 3.83 5.74
C PHE A 88 -4.49 2.70 6.66
N GLU A 89 -4.51 2.97 7.96
CA GLU A 89 -4.88 1.95 8.93
C GLU A 89 -6.31 1.51 8.74
N LYS A 90 -7.20 2.48 8.56
CA LYS A 90 -8.60 2.16 8.40
C LYS A 90 -8.84 1.31 7.17
N PHE A 91 -8.15 1.66 6.08
CA PHE A 91 -8.30 0.90 4.86
C PHE A 91 -7.89 -0.56 5.07
N LEU A 92 -6.75 -0.76 5.72
CA LEU A 92 -6.25 -2.12 5.94
C LEU A 92 -7.08 -2.89 6.95
N MET A 93 -7.60 -2.21 7.95
CA MET A 93 -8.41 -2.87 8.97
C MET A 93 -9.69 -3.43 8.39
N GLU A 94 -10.18 -2.85 7.32
CA GLU A 94 -11.43 -3.30 6.72
C GLU A 94 -11.21 -4.38 5.66
N GLY A 95 -9.99 -4.90 5.54
CA GLY A 95 -9.69 -5.90 4.55
C GLY A 95 -8.88 -7.02 5.13
N GLU A 96 -8.38 -7.88 4.23
CA GLU A 96 -7.58 -9.03 4.62
C GLU A 96 -6.38 -9.15 3.71
N ALA A 97 -5.33 -9.74 4.25
CA ALA A 97 -4.09 -9.88 3.50
C ALA A 97 -4.20 -10.92 2.41
N ASN A 98 -4.82 -12.04 2.70
CA ASN A 98 -4.88 -13.09 1.73
C ASN A 98 -6.21 -13.76 1.84
N ASP A 99 -6.42 -14.71 0.99
CA ASP A 99 -7.72 -15.25 0.90
C ASP A 99 -7.85 -16.56 1.41
N ASN A 100 -6.94 -17.02 2.10
CA ASN A 100 -7.10 -18.29 2.45
C ASN A 100 -7.83 -18.24 3.60
N ASP A 101 -8.52 -18.37 3.79
CA ASP A 101 -9.20 -18.42 4.85
C ASP A 101 -10.18 -19.12 4.77
#